data_9a3af10794d0830162244df8c8b5e01d
#
_entry.id   9a3af10794d0830162244df8c8b5e01d
#
_cell.length_a   1.000
_cell.length_b   1.000
_cell.length_c   1.000
_cell.angle_alpha   90.00
_cell.angle_beta   90.00
_cell.angle_gamma   90.00
#
_symmetry.space_group_name_H-M   'P 1'
#
loop_
_entity.id
_entity.type
_entity.pdbx_description
1 polymer ?
#
loop_
_entity_poly.entity_id
_entity_poly.type
_entity_poly.pdbx_seq_one_letter_code
_entity_poly.pdbx_strand_id
1 'polypeptide(L)'
;MFKKLHYKVRGLPTPLAGLALGIASLGWCLENALPLAGWGQTTGAVIGLVMIGFLVLRFTAHHDTLWADLKHPVVGSIVPTFAMCLMVVSKTAGHWMPEAGVVLWCAAVLLHLAALGIFVVNRLQEPRLELMVPSWFVPPIGIVVADVTFPEVAVLLPFAKILFWMGAAAYAVLLPLMIYRLFFLPEVPNGAKPTIAILAAPASLLLAGYLTVEKDPSLLLVALLFGIAILMTVVIYFAFWRLLRLQFSPGYAAFTFPMAIGATALYK
;
A
#
# COMPACT_ATOMS: atom_id res chain seq x y z
N MET A 1 -15.47 25.19 -19.21
CA MET A 1 -15.24 24.54 -17.90
C MET A 1 -14.57 23.17 -18.08
N PHE A 2 -15.10 22.24 -18.85
CA PHE A 2 -14.55 20.89 -19.09
C PHE A 2 -13.10 20.87 -19.63
N LYS A 3 -12.74 21.70 -20.60
CA LYS A 3 -11.35 21.77 -21.13
C LYS A 3 -10.31 22.18 -20.07
N LYS A 4 -10.66 23.11 -19.17
CA LYS A 4 -9.76 23.51 -18.06
C LYS A 4 -9.60 22.41 -17.02
N LEU A 5 -10.67 21.65 -16.73
CA LEU A 5 -10.64 20.52 -15.81
C LEU A 5 -9.78 19.39 -16.40
N HIS A 6 -9.98 19.05 -17.68
CA HIS A 6 -9.21 18.05 -18.41
C HIS A 6 -7.71 18.35 -18.36
N TYR A 7 -7.29 19.59 -18.56
CA TYR A 7 -5.87 19.96 -18.49
C TYR A 7 -5.31 19.90 -17.04
N LYS A 8 -6.09 20.31 -16.03
CA LYS A 8 -5.67 20.28 -14.63
C LYS A 8 -5.50 18.84 -14.10
N VAL A 9 -6.35 17.92 -14.53
CA VAL A 9 -6.33 16.53 -14.09
C VAL A 9 -5.06 15.81 -14.58
N ARG A 10 -4.50 16.18 -15.73
CA ARG A 10 -3.25 15.59 -16.25
C ARG A 10 -2.07 15.73 -15.28
N GLY A 11 -2.02 16.83 -14.53
CA GLY A 11 -0.92 17.13 -13.58
C GLY A 11 -1.05 16.47 -12.21
N LEU A 12 -2.14 15.71 -11.94
CA LEU A 12 -2.29 15.02 -10.66
C LEU A 12 -1.20 13.95 -10.48
N PRO A 13 -0.50 13.92 -9.36
CA PRO A 13 0.56 12.92 -9.16
C PRO A 13 -0.02 11.57 -8.76
N THR A 14 0.53 10.47 -9.29
CA THR A 14 0.14 9.09 -8.95
C THR A 14 0.31 8.75 -7.45
N PRO A 15 1.28 9.30 -6.70
CA PRO A 15 1.33 9.16 -5.24
C PRO A 15 0.06 9.60 -4.49
N LEU A 16 -0.86 10.32 -5.12
CA LEU A 16 -2.20 10.61 -4.57
C LEU A 16 -2.94 9.32 -4.17
N ALA A 17 -2.73 8.20 -4.89
CA ALA A 17 -3.29 6.90 -4.51
C ALA A 17 -2.74 6.40 -3.17
N GLY A 18 -1.44 6.63 -2.90
CA GLY A 18 -0.83 6.30 -1.62
C GLY A 18 -1.39 7.13 -0.46
N LEU A 19 -1.66 8.42 -0.71
CA LEU A 19 -2.32 9.28 0.28
C LEU A 19 -3.77 8.84 0.52
N ALA A 20 -4.52 8.51 -0.53
CA ALA A 20 -5.88 7.99 -0.44
C ALA A 20 -5.93 6.71 0.40
N LEU A 21 -5.02 5.77 0.14
CA LEU A 21 -4.83 4.55 0.93
C LEU A 21 -4.54 4.88 2.40
N GLY A 22 -3.62 5.82 2.65
CA GLY A 22 -3.25 6.22 4.02
C GLY A 22 -4.44 6.79 4.80
N ILE A 23 -5.26 7.66 4.18
CA ILE A 23 -6.45 8.26 4.79
C ILE A 23 -7.54 7.20 5.05
N ALA A 24 -7.81 6.33 4.07
CA ALA A 24 -8.78 5.25 4.23
C ALA A 24 -8.37 4.29 5.35
N SER A 25 -7.08 3.92 5.40
CA SER A 25 -6.53 3.04 6.44
C SER A 25 -6.53 3.69 7.82
N LEU A 26 -6.26 5.01 7.90
CA LEU A 26 -6.34 5.74 9.16
C LEU A 26 -7.78 5.77 9.68
N GLY A 27 -8.76 6.05 8.82
CA GLY A 27 -10.18 6.02 9.19
C GLY A 27 -10.59 4.65 9.74
N TRP A 28 -10.14 3.57 9.12
CA TRP A 28 -10.38 2.21 9.59
C TRP A 28 -9.63 1.88 10.88
N CYS A 29 -8.39 2.33 11.04
CA CYS A 29 -7.63 2.19 12.27
C CYS A 29 -8.31 2.89 13.45
N LEU A 30 -8.79 4.12 13.24
CA LEU A 30 -9.53 4.87 14.26
C LEU A 30 -10.84 4.20 14.65
N GLU A 31 -11.57 3.61 13.68
CA GLU A 31 -12.78 2.84 13.94
C GLU A 31 -12.54 1.65 14.86
N ASN A 32 -11.40 0.95 14.69
CA ASN A 32 -11.04 -0.18 15.54
C ASN A 32 -10.54 0.25 16.95
N ALA A 33 -9.97 1.44 17.06
CA ALA A 33 -9.43 1.97 18.31
C ALA A 33 -10.47 2.72 19.17
N LEU A 34 -11.52 3.25 18.55
CA LEU A 34 -12.51 4.12 19.18
C LEU A 34 -13.94 3.67 18.80
N PRO A 35 -14.93 3.84 19.68
CA PRO A 35 -16.32 3.47 19.39
C PRO A 35 -16.99 4.52 18.48
N LEU A 36 -16.62 4.55 17.20
CA LEU A 36 -17.09 5.55 16.22
C LEU A 36 -18.32 5.11 15.43
N ALA A 37 -18.87 3.93 15.70
CA ALA A 37 -20.10 3.40 15.08
C ALA A 37 -20.09 3.42 13.52
N GLY A 38 -18.94 3.14 12.93
CA GLY A 38 -18.76 3.12 11.47
C GLY A 38 -18.36 4.45 10.84
N TRP A 39 -18.39 5.56 11.58
CA TRP A 39 -18.09 6.88 11.03
C TRP A 39 -16.63 7.08 10.66
N GLY A 40 -15.71 6.51 11.44
CA GLY A 40 -14.26 6.61 11.18
C GLY A 40 -13.90 5.98 9.83
N GLN A 41 -14.25 4.70 9.67
CA GLN A 41 -13.99 3.96 8.43
C GLN A 41 -14.74 4.55 7.22
N THR A 42 -16.00 4.99 7.39
CA THR A 42 -16.80 5.56 6.31
C THR A 42 -16.21 6.88 5.84
N THR A 43 -15.83 7.77 6.75
CA THR A 43 -15.23 9.06 6.40
C THR A 43 -13.88 8.84 5.65
N GLY A 44 -13.02 7.97 6.18
CA GLY A 44 -11.75 7.66 5.52
C GLY A 44 -11.94 7.06 4.12
N ALA A 45 -12.89 6.12 3.97
CA ALA A 45 -13.21 5.50 2.70
C ALA A 45 -13.76 6.50 1.67
N VAL A 46 -14.68 7.39 2.08
CA VAL A 46 -15.26 8.42 1.19
C VAL A 46 -14.18 9.37 0.69
N ILE A 47 -13.31 9.88 1.58
CA ILE A 47 -12.20 10.75 1.19
C ILE A 47 -11.27 10.01 0.23
N GLY A 48 -10.91 8.76 0.56
CA GLY A 48 -10.09 7.91 -0.31
C GLY A 48 -10.71 7.72 -1.68
N LEU A 49 -12.01 7.41 -1.76
CA LEU A 49 -12.73 7.23 -3.04
C LEU A 49 -12.75 8.51 -3.89
N VAL A 50 -12.96 9.68 -3.29
CA VAL A 50 -12.91 10.96 -4.02
C VAL A 50 -11.52 11.16 -4.65
N MET A 51 -10.44 10.88 -3.91
CA MET A 51 -9.07 11.00 -4.41
C MET A 51 -8.78 9.97 -5.53
N ILE A 52 -9.23 8.73 -5.35
CA ILE A 52 -9.15 7.69 -6.38
C ILE A 52 -9.96 8.08 -7.62
N GLY A 53 -11.14 8.67 -7.45
CA GLY A 53 -11.97 9.19 -8.55
C GLY A 53 -11.24 10.22 -9.41
N PHE A 54 -10.47 11.13 -8.81
CA PHE A 54 -9.62 12.06 -9.57
C PHE A 54 -8.53 11.35 -10.38
N LEU A 55 -7.93 10.28 -9.85
CA LEU A 55 -6.95 9.48 -10.60
C LEU A 55 -7.62 8.68 -11.73
N VAL A 56 -8.81 8.14 -11.51
CA VAL A 56 -9.60 7.50 -12.58
C VAL A 56 -9.85 8.50 -13.71
N LEU A 57 -10.30 9.72 -13.40
CA LEU A 57 -10.49 10.78 -14.38
C LEU A 57 -9.21 11.12 -15.14
N ARG A 58 -8.05 11.16 -14.44
CA ARG A 58 -6.75 11.37 -15.08
C ARG A 58 -6.43 10.24 -16.05
N PHE A 59 -6.50 9.00 -15.62
CA PHE A 59 -6.09 7.85 -16.43
C PHE A 59 -7.05 7.55 -17.59
N THR A 60 -8.34 7.84 -17.44
CA THR A 60 -9.31 7.72 -18.52
C THR A 60 -9.19 8.85 -19.56
N ALA A 61 -8.88 10.06 -19.10
CA ALA A 61 -8.68 11.21 -19.98
C ALA A 61 -7.29 11.21 -20.67
N HIS A 62 -6.28 10.61 -20.04
CA HIS A 62 -4.87 10.64 -20.44
C HIS A 62 -4.20 9.27 -20.27
N HIS A 63 -4.56 8.31 -21.13
CA HIS A 63 -4.03 6.94 -21.07
C HIS A 63 -2.49 6.88 -21.22
N ASP A 64 -1.91 7.84 -21.95
CA ASP A 64 -0.46 7.98 -22.09
C ASP A 64 0.24 8.13 -20.73
N THR A 65 -0.39 8.85 -19.80
CA THR A 65 0.19 9.07 -18.47
C THR A 65 0.19 7.81 -17.61
N LEU A 66 -0.84 6.96 -17.72
CA LEU A 66 -0.89 5.68 -17.03
C LEU A 66 0.24 4.75 -17.47
N TRP A 67 0.43 4.60 -18.79
CA TRP A 67 1.49 3.75 -19.32
C TRP A 67 2.90 4.27 -19.00
N ALA A 68 3.09 5.60 -19.03
CA ALA A 68 4.34 6.22 -18.60
C ALA A 68 4.62 5.94 -17.10
N ASP A 69 3.61 6.09 -16.24
CA ASP A 69 3.71 5.83 -14.82
C ASP A 69 4.03 4.35 -14.53
N LEU A 70 3.35 3.40 -15.17
CA LEU A 70 3.57 1.96 -15.00
C LEU A 70 4.99 1.50 -15.38
N LYS A 71 5.60 2.16 -16.38
CA LYS A 71 6.98 1.86 -16.81
C LYS A 71 8.03 2.46 -15.88
N HIS A 72 7.71 3.55 -15.20
CA HIS A 72 8.68 4.28 -14.38
C HIS A 72 9.05 3.47 -13.12
N PRO A 73 10.35 3.29 -12.80
CA PRO A 73 10.79 2.40 -11.71
C PRO A 73 10.28 2.81 -10.31
N VAL A 74 10.12 4.11 -10.06
CA VAL A 74 9.61 4.63 -8.77
C VAL A 74 8.09 4.75 -8.80
N VAL A 75 7.53 5.45 -9.81
CA VAL A 75 6.09 5.72 -9.86
C VAL A 75 5.30 4.43 -10.09
N GLY A 76 5.80 3.54 -10.97
CA GLY A 76 5.17 2.24 -11.26
C GLY A 76 5.04 1.34 -10.04
N SER A 77 6.00 1.43 -9.10
CA SER A 77 5.89 0.71 -7.83
C SER A 77 4.83 1.29 -6.89
N ILE A 78 4.38 2.54 -7.10
CA ILE A 78 3.34 3.17 -6.29
C ILE A 78 1.93 2.92 -6.86
N VAL A 79 1.80 2.67 -8.17
CA VAL A 79 0.49 2.42 -8.81
C VAL A 79 -0.39 1.40 -8.07
N PRO A 80 0.12 0.27 -7.55
CA PRO A 80 -0.70 -0.70 -6.84
C PRO A 80 -1.40 -0.14 -5.59
N THR A 81 -0.95 0.99 -5.01
CA THR A 81 -1.65 1.63 -3.88
C THR A 81 -3.07 2.05 -4.23
N PHE A 82 -3.36 2.25 -5.52
CA PHE A 82 -4.72 2.47 -6.01
C PHE A 82 -5.63 1.28 -5.67
N ALA A 83 -5.21 0.08 -6.02
CA ALA A 83 -5.94 -1.15 -5.73
C ALA A 83 -6.00 -1.44 -4.22
N MET A 84 -4.91 -1.19 -3.49
CA MET A 84 -4.88 -1.32 -2.03
C MET A 84 -5.92 -0.40 -1.35
N CYS A 85 -6.07 0.84 -1.84
CA CYS A 85 -7.10 1.75 -1.34
C CYS A 85 -8.51 1.17 -1.58
N LEU A 86 -8.78 0.60 -2.75
CA LEU A 86 -10.05 -0.06 -3.04
C LEU A 86 -10.30 -1.28 -2.15
N MET A 87 -9.26 -2.05 -1.78
CA MET A 87 -9.38 -3.13 -0.80
C MET A 87 -9.81 -2.60 0.58
N VAL A 88 -9.23 -1.48 1.06
CA VAL A 88 -9.66 -0.87 2.33
C VAL A 88 -11.10 -0.36 2.22
N VAL A 89 -11.46 0.29 1.11
CA VAL A 89 -12.83 0.74 0.84
C VAL A 89 -13.81 -0.43 0.80
N SER A 90 -13.41 -1.58 0.27
CA SER A 90 -14.27 -2.77 0.20
C SER A 90 -14.69 -3.28 1.58
N LYS A 91 -13.82 -3.18 2.59
CA LYS A 91 -14.16 -3.53 3.99
C LYS A 91 -15.25 -2.60 4.52
N THR A 92 -15.15 -1.30 4.23
CA THR A 92 -16.18 -0.32 4.60
C THR A 92 -17.49 -0.57 3.83
N ALA A 93 -17.42 -0.84 2.52
CA ALA A 93 -18.59 -1.17 1.71
C ALA A 93 -19.29 -2.42 2.22
N GLY A 94 -18.51 -3.46 2.61
CA GLY A 94 -19.01 -4.70 3.16
C GLY A 94 -19.72 -4.54 4.51
N HIS A 95 -19.40 -3.51 5.28
CA HIS A 95 -20.12 -3.18 6.51
C HIS A 95 -21.59 -2.81 6.24
N TRP A 96 -21.85 -2.12 5.14
CA TRP A 96 -23.19 -1.66 4.76
C TRP A 96 -23.89 -2.61 3.77
N MET A 97 -23.13 -3.18 2.83
CA MET A 97 -23.58 -4.07 1.76
C MET A 97 -22.58 -5.22 1.58
N PRO A 98 -22.75 -6.37 2.25
CA PRO A 98 -21.76 -7.46 2.25
C PRO A 98 -21.35 -7.93 0.86
N GLU A 99 -22.33 -8.14 -0.04
CA GLU A 99 -22.06 -8.60 -1.41
C GLU A 99 -21.24 -7.59 -2.22
N ALA A 100 -21.57 -6.30 -2.12
CA ALA A 100 -20.83 -5.24 -2.79
C ALA A 100 -19.38 -5.16 -2.26
N GLY A 101 -19.18 -5.35 -0.96
CA GLY A 101 -17.87 -5.44 -0.34
C GLY A 101 -17.03 -6.57 -0.92
N VAL A 102 -17.60 -7.78 -1.04
CA VAL A 102 -16.92 -8.93 -1.62
C VAL A 102 -16.56 -8.71 -3.09
N VAL A 103 -17.50 -8.22 -3.90
CA VAL A 103 -17.25 -7.93 -5.32
C VAL A 103 -16.13 -6.89 -5.49
N LEU A 104 -16.18 -5.81 -4.72
CA LEU A 104 -15.15 -4.78 -4.77
C LEU A 104 -13.79 -5.30 -4.30
N TRP A 105 -13.76 -6.14 -3.25
CA TRP A 105 -12.53 -6.79 -2.79
C TRP A 105 -11.91 -7.66 -3.88
N CYS A 106 -12.68 -8.54 -4.50
CA CYS A 106 -12.20 -9.38 -5.60
C CYS A 106 -11.67 -8.55 -6.77
N ALA A 107 -12.40 -7.52 -7.19
CA ALA A 107 -11.98 -6.63 -8.28
C ALA A 107 -10.68 -5.90 -7.93
N ALA A 108 -10.54 -5.41 -6.70
CA ALA A 108 -9.35 -4.72 -6.23
C ALA A 108 -8.13 -5.66 -6.16
N VAL A 109 -8.31 -6.90 -5.70
CA VAL A 109 -7.25 -7.93 -5.69
C VAL A 109 -6.77 -8.23 -7.12
N LEU A 110 -7.68 -8.45 -8.05
CA LEU A 110 -7.33 -8.69 -9.45
C LEU A 110 -6.59 -7.50 -10.07
N LEU A 111 -7.04 -6.29 -9.78
CA LEU A 111 -6.36 -5.07 -10.24
C LEU A 111 -4.95 -4.95 -9.66
N HIS A 112 -4.76 -5.30 -8.39
CA HIS A 112 -3.44 -5.30 -7.76
C HIS A 112 -2.50 -6.33 -8.40
N LEU A 113 -2.99 -7.56 -8.61
CA LEU A 113 -2.21 -8.62 -9.26
C LEU A 113 -1.82 -8.25 -10.69
N ALA A 114 -2.72 -7.59 -11.44
CA ALA A 114 -2.40 -7.07 -12.77
C ALA A 114 -1.29 -6.00 -12.70
N ALA A 115 -1.40 -5.04 -11.77
CA ALA A 115 -0.39 -4.02 -11.55
C ALA A 115 0.97 -4.62 -11.12
N LEU A 116 0.96 -5.63 -10.23
CA LEU A 116 2.14 -6.39 -9.85
C LEU A 116 2.78 -7.08 -11.06
N GLY A 117 1.98 -7.77 -11.89
CA GLY A 117 2.49 -8.44 -13.10
C GLY A 117 3.16 -7.45 -14.06
N ILE A 118 2.50 -6.31 -14.33
CA ILE A 118 3.06 -5.24 -15.17
C ILE A 118 4.37 -4.70 -14.58
N PHE A 119 4.40 -4.46 -13.25
CA PHE A 119 5.60 -3.99 -12.57
C PHE A 119 6.76 -4.99 -12.73
N VAL A 120 6.52 -6.27 -12.45
CA VAL A 120 7.54 -7.33 -12.56
C VAL A 120 8.07 -7.42 -13.99
N VAL A 121 7.20 -7.47 -15.00
CA VAL A 121 7.62 -7.51 -16.41
C VAL A 121 8.51 -6.34 -16.78
N ASN A 122 8.14 -5.11 -16.37
CA ASN A 122 8.96 -3.92 -16.65
C ASN A 122 10.30 -3.96 -15.92
N ARG A 123 10.37 -4.54 -14.70
CA ARG A 123 11.64 -4.61 -13.94
C ARG A 123 12.54 -5.73 -14.46
N LEU A 124 11.99 -6.82 -14.96
CA LEU A 124 12.77 -7.88 -15.62
C LEU A 124 13.40 -7.41 -16.94
N GLN A 125 12.80 -6.44 -17.63
CA GLN A 125 13.40 -5.84 -18.83
C GLN A 125 14.60 -4.94 -18.51
N GLU A 126 14.66 -4.38 -17.30
CA GLU A 126 15.77 -3.54 -16.83
C GLU A 126 16.16 -3.96 -15.40
N PRO A 127 16.88 -5.10 -15.21
CA PRO A 127 17.17 -5.68 -13.91
C PRO A 127 18.36 -4.98 -13.23
N ARG A 128 18.20 -3.69 -12.91
CA ARG A 128 19.22 -2.86 -12.27
C ARG A 128 18.88 -2.60 -10.83
N LEU A 129 19.73 -3.09 -9.93
CA LEU A 129 19.51 -2.95 -8.48
C LEU A 129 19.59 -1.48 -8.01
N GLU A 130 20.31 -0.62 -8.73
CA GLU A 130 20.41 0.80 -8.43
C GLU A 130 19.06 1.52 -8.57
N LEU A 131 18.17 1.02 -9.43
CA LEU A 131 16.82 1.55 -9.60
C LEU A 131 15.87 1.17 -8.46
N MET A 132 16.27 0.18 -7.65
CA MET A 132 15.45 -0.29 -6.54
C MET A 132 15.34 0.78 -5.47
N VAL A 133 14.10 1.10 -5.09
CA VAL A 133 13.74 2.06 -4.03
C VAL A 133 12.74 1.40 -3.07
N PRO A 134 12.61 1.88 -1.83
CA PRO A 134 11.74 1.24 -0.84
C PRO A 134 10.28 1.06 -1.27
N SER A 135 9.76 1.86 -2.21
CA SER A 135 8.42 1.63 -2.76
C SER A 135 8.30 0.33 -3.57
N TRP A 136 9.40 -0.36 -3.92
CA TRP A 136 9.35 -1.67 -4.57
C TRP A 136 8.76 -2.77 -3.67
N PHE A 137 8.63 -2.54 -2.37
CA PHE A 137 7.85 -3.41 -1.50
C PHE A 137 6.35 -3.38 -1.80
N VAL A 138 5.84 -2.27 -2.33
CA VAL A 138 4.40 -2.07 -2.51
C VAL A 138 3.77 -3.08 -3.48
N PRO A 139 4.30 -3.34 -4.69
CA PRO A 139 3.66 -4.27 -5.61
C PRO A 139 3.56 -5.70 -5.05
N PRO A 140 4.64 -6.36 -4.55
CA PRO A 140 4.56 -7.75 -4.15
C PRO A 140 4.05 -7.97 -2.71
N ILE A 141 4.23 -7.01 -1.80
CA ILE A 141 3.83 -7.18 -0.40
C ILE A 141 2.51 -6.45 -0.11
N GLY A 142 2.22 -5.38 -0.84
CA GLY A 142 0.97 -4.64 -0.70
C GLY A 142 -0.28 -5.46 -0.98
N ILE A 143 -0.17 -6.61 -1.69
CA ILE A 143 -1.27 -7.55 -1.88
C ILE A 143 -1.84 -8.07 -0.55
N VAL A 144 -1.04 -8.10 0.52
CA VAL A 144 -1.46 -8.53 1.86
C VAL A 144 -2.50 -7.56 2.49
N VAL A 145 -2.72 -6.38 1.90
CA VAL A 145 -3.90 -5.57 2.27
C VAL A 145 -5.20 -6.35 2.03
N ALA A 146 -5.24 -7.25 1.05
CA ALA A 146 -6.36 -8.14 0.84
C ALA A 146 -6.65 -9.01 2.08
N ASP A 147 -5.61 -9.49 2.74
CA ASP A 147 -5.75 -10.29 3.96
C ASP A 147 -6.25 -9.45 5.14
N VAL A 148 -5.68 -8.24 5.31
CA VAL A 148 -6.11 -7.30 6.35
C VAL A 148 -7.58 -6.92 6.20
N THR A 149 -8.05 -6.78 4.96
CA THR A 149 -9.42 -6.37 4.61
C THR A 149 -10.32 -7.57 4.23
N PHE A 150 -9.89 -8.79 4.54
CA PHE A 150 -10.59 -10.02 4.16
C PHE A 150 -12.09 -9.95 4.50
N PRO A 151 -12.98 -10.28 3.56
CA PRO A 151 -14.43 -10.16 3.74
C PRO A 151 -15.07 -11.30 4.54
N GLU A 152 -14.27 -12.20 5.13
CA GLU A 152 -14.70 -13.33 5.98
C GLU A 152 -15.56 -14.37 5.25
N VAL A 153 -15.42 -14.46 3.93
CA VAL A 153 -16.10 -15.44 3.09
C VAL A 153 -15.29 -16.73 3.06
N ALA A 154 -15.81 -17.82 3.63
CA ALA A 154 -15.08 -19.07 3.84
C ALA A 154 -14.44 -19.64 2.54
N VAL A 155 -15.13 -19.56 1.41
CA VAL A 155 -14.61 -20.06 0.12
C VAL A 155 -13.41 -19.27 -0.39
N LEU A 156 -13.23 -18.03 0.04
CA LEU A 156 -12.10 -17.17 -0.35
C LEU A 156 -10.91 -17.30 0.60
N LEU A 157 -11.07 -17.93 1.77
CA LEU A 157 -10.00 -18.04 2.77
C LEU A 157 -8.72 -18.73 2.26
N PRO A 158 -8.80 -19.87 1.51
CA PRO A 158 -7.60 -20.48 0.94
C PRO A 158 -6.86 -19.54 -0.01
N PHE A 159 -7.59 -18.76 -0.81
CA PHE A 159 -7.01 -17.78 -1.72
C PHE A 159 -6.33 -16.63 -0.95
N ALA A 160 -6.97 -16.09 0.08
CA ALA A 160 -6.34 -15.09 0.95
C ALA A 160 -5.03 -15.62 1.56
N LYS A 161 -5.02 -16.83 2.11
CA LYS A 161 -3.78 -17.45 2.63
C LYS A 161 -2.67 -17.58 1.58
N ILE A 162 -3.01 -17.85 0.31
CA ILE A 162 -2.02 -17.86 -0.78
C ILE A 162 -1.44 -16.45 -0.99
N LEU A 163 -2.27 -15.41 -0.98
CA LEU A 163 -1.80 -14.02 -1.11
C LEU A 163 -0.88 -13.62 0.05
N PHE A 164 -1.22 -14.01 1.27
CA PHE A 164 -0.37 -13.83 2.44
C PHE A 164 1.02 -14.43 2.24
N TRP A 165 1.09 -15.73 1.91
CA TRP A 165 2.38 -16.41 1.76
C TRP A 165 3.19 -15.89 0.58
N MET A 166 2.53 -15.45 -0.49
CA MET A 166 3.19 -14.77 -1.61
C MET A 166 3.85 -13.45 -1.13
N GLY A 167 3.13 -12.63 -0.37
CA GLY A 167 3.67 -11.39 0.20
C GLY A 167 4.78 -11.64 1.20
N ALA A 168 4.64 -12.66 2.07
CA ALA A 168 5.64 -13.04 3.06
C ALA A 168 6.95 -13.54 2.41
N ALA A 169 6.84 -14.40 1.39
CA ALA A 169 8.00 -14.87 0.62
C ALA A 169 8.70 -13.71 -0.10
N ALA A 170 7.92 -12.81 -0.72
CA ALA A 170 8.47 -11.61 -1.35
C ALA A 170 9.21 -10.73 -0.32
N TYR A 171 8.66 -10.56 0.88
CA TYR A 171 9.31 -9.78 1.93
C TYR A 171 10.62 -10.42 2.39
N ALA A 172 10.64 -11.74 2.60
CA ALA A 172 11.83 -12.46 3.01
C ALA A 172 13.00 -12.30 2.00
N VAL A 173 12.69 -12.18 0.71
CA VAL A 173 13.69 -11.93 -0.34
C VAL A 173 14.05 -10.45 -0.46
N LEU A 174 13.04 -9.58 -0.50
CA LEU A 174 13.26 -8.17 -0.81
C LEU A 174 13.83 -7.38 0.36
N LEU A 175 13.60 -7.78 1.62
CA LEU A 175 14.15 -7.06 2.77
C LEU A 175 15.69 -7.08 2.79
N PRO A 176 16.37 -8.24 2.75
CA PRO A 176 17.84 -8.25 2.72
C PRO A 176 18.39 -7.58 1.47
N LEU A 177 17.74 -7.74 0.32
CA LEU A 177 18.15 -7.10 -0.92
C LEU A 177 18.04 -5.57 -0.84
N MET A 178 16.97 -5.04 -0.22
CA MET A 178 16.79 -3.61 0.00
C MET A 178 17.81 -3.06 1.00
N ILE A 179 18.09 -3.79 2.08
CA ILE A 179 19.14 -3.41 3.03
C ILE A 179 20.47 -3.32 2.31
N TYR A 180 20.85 -4.34 1.54
CA TYR A 180 22.06 -4.30 0.72
C TYR A 180 22.08 -3.09 -0.21
N ARG A 181 20.97 -2.84 -0.93
CA ARG A 181 20.80 -1.68 -1.85
C ARG A 181 21.03 -0.34 -1.14
N LEU A 182 20.50 -0.16 0.06
CA LEU A 182 20.58 1.11 0.79
C LEU A 182 21.96 1.36 1.40
N PHE A 183 22.69 0.31 1.76
CA PHE A 183 24.00 0.45 2.41
C PHE A 183 25.18 0.45 1.44
N PHE A 184 25.09 -0.29 0.34
CA PHE A 184 26.24 -0.56 -0.53
C PHE A 184 26.15 0.04 -1.94
N LEU A 185 24.99 0.57 -2.33
CA LEU A 185 24.81 1.20 -3.63
C LEU A 185 24.56 2.72 -3.50
N PRO A 186 24.63 3.50 -4.61
CA PRO A 186 24.44 4.95 -4.57
C PRO A 186 23.16 5.36 -3.87
N GLU A 187 23.16 6.52 -3.23
CA GLU A 187 22.00 7.05 -2.51
C GLU A 187 20.73 7.06 -3.36
N VAL A 188 19.59 6.84 -2.69
CA VAL A 188 18.27 7.02 -3.30
C VAL A 188 18.13 8.47 -3.76
N PRO A 189 17.68 8.74 -5.01
CA PRO A 189 17.47 10.09 -5.50
C PRO A 189 16.55 10.90 -4.58
N ASN A 190 16.80 12.20 -4.42
CA ASN A 190 16.08 13.05 -3.48
C ASN A 190 14.56 13.00 -3.65
N GLY A 191 14.05 12.93 -4.89
CA GLY A 191 12.62 12.79 -5.17
C GLY A 191 12.00 11.47 -4.71
N ALA A 192 12.82 10.42 -4.53
CA ALA A 192 12.39 9.11 -4.07
C ALA A 192 12.73 8.85 -2.57
N LYS A 193 13.54 9.69 -1.93
CA LYS A 193 13.89 9.54 -0.49
C LYS A 193 12.68 9.40 0.43
N PRO A 194 11.54 10.10 0.24
CA PRO A 194 10.37 9.89 1.09
C PRO A 194 9.88 8.44 1.12
N THR A 195 10.13 7.65 0.07
CA THR A 195 9.76 6.22 0.03
C THR A 195 10.48 5.38 1.10
N ILE A 196 11.56 5.89 1.72
CA ILE A 196 12.26 5.23 2.84
C ILE A 196 11.28 4.93 4.00
N ALA A 197 10.28 5.78 4.21
CA ALA A 197 9.26 5.55 5.23
C ALA A 197 8.46 4.25 5.02
N ILE A 198 8.40 3.74 3.77
CA ILE A 198 7.69 2.50 3.44
C ILE A 198 8.32 1.28 4.14
N LEU A 199 9.60 1.35 4.53
CA LEU A 199 10.25 0.24 5.27
C LEU A 199 9.51 -0.13 6.57
N ALA A 200 8.76 0.78 7.18
CA ALA A 200 7.97 0.49 8.38
C ALA A 200 6.68 -0.31 8.08
N ALA A 201 6.23 -0.38 6.81
CA ALA A 201 4.94 -0.99 6.47
C ALA A 201 4.96 -2.53 6.34
N PRO A 202 5.93 -3.17 5.66
CA PRO A 202 5.82 -4.58 5.26
C PRO A 202 5.61 -5.55 6.42
N ALA A 203 6.42 -5.49 7.46
CA ALA A 203 6.29 -6.39 8.61
C ALA A 203 4.99 -6.15 9.38
N SER A 204 4.60 -4.90 9.57
CA SER A 204 3.31 -4.53 10.19
C SER A 204 2.13 -5.03 9.36
N LEU A 205 2.20 -4.91 8.04
CA LEU A 205 1.17 -5.37 7.12
C LEU A 205 1.05 -6.90 7.15
N LEU A 206 2.17 -7.61 7.09
CA LEU A 206 2.19 -9.07 7.22
C LEU A 206 1.64 -9.52 8.57
N LEU A 207 2.02 -8.86 9.68
CA LEU A 207 1.48 -9.20 10.99
C LEU A 207 -0.03 -9.03 11.04
N ALA A 208 -0.54 -7.88 10.60
CA ALA A 208 -1.98 -7.61 10.60
C ALA A 208 -2.75 -8.57 9.68
N GLY A 209 -2.21 -8.89 8.49
CA GLY A 209 -2.79 -9.84 7.56
C GLY A 209 -2.83 -11.26 8.14
N TYR A 210 -1.71 -11.71 8.71
CA TYR A 210 -1.59 -13.03 9.34
C TYR A 210 -2.63 -13.24 10.46
N LEU A 211 -2.70 -12.28 11.38
CA LEU A 211 -3.66 -12.31 12.49
C LEU A 211 -5.13 -12.20 12.03
N THR A 212 -5.38 -11.77 10.79
CA THR A 212 -6.73 -11.70 10.23
C THR A 212 -7.15 -13.02 9.58
N VAL A 213 -6.26 -13.70 8.82
CA VAL A 213 -6.63 -14.88 8.03
C VAL A 213 -6.26 -16.20 8.70
N GLU A 214 -5.42 -16.20 9.74
CA GLU A 214 -5.04 -17.41 10.47
C GLU A 214 -5.80 -17.50 11.79
N LYS A 215 -6.48 -18.64 12.00
CA LYS A 215 -7.26 -18.88 13.23
C LYS A 215 -6.37 -19.27 14.41
N ASP A 216 -5.32 -20.04 14.13
CA ASP A 216 -4.35 -20.52 15.13
C ASP A 216 -2.95 -20.00 14.75
N PRO A 217 -2.67 -18.71 14.98
CA PRO A 217 -1.43 -18.10 14.55
C PRO A 217 -0.23 -18.65 15.33
N SER A 218 0.84 -19.00 14.59
CA SER A 218 2.11 -19.41 15.21
C SER A 218 2.72 -18.25 15.99
N LEU A 219 2.89 -18.44 17.30
CA LEU A 219 3.50 -17.46 18.20
C LEU A 219 4.91 -17.04 17.71
N LEU A 220 5.67 -17.97 17.15
CA LEU A 220 7.01 -17.69 16.63
C LEU A 220 6.95 -16.71 15.46
N LEU A 221 6.03 -16.93 14.48
CA LEU A 221 5.88 -16.04 13.34
C LEU A 221 5.34 -14.67 13.76
N VAL A 222 4.37 -14.63 14.69
CA VAL A 222 3.86 -13.38 15.27
C VAL A 222 4.99 -12.60 15.93
N ALA A 223 5.77 -13.23 16.82
CA ALA A 223 6.88 -12.58 17.52
C ALA A 223 7.95 -12.06 16.55
N LEU A 224 8.27 -12.83 15.49
CA LEU A 224 9.23 -12.44 14.46
C LEU A 224 8.74 -11.20 13.70
N LEU A 225 7.52 -11.25 13.17
CA LEU A 225 6.94 -10.13 12.40
C LEU A 225 6.77 -8.89 13.27
N PHE A 226 6.32 -9.06 14.52
CA PHE A 226 6.17 -7.96 15.48
C PHE A 226 7.53 -7.33 15.81
N GLY A 227 8.55 -8.14 16.10
CA GLY A 227 9.90 -7.63 16.36
C GLY A 227 10.48 -6.82 15.20
N ILE A 228 10.33 -7.33 13.96
CA ILE A 228 10.75 -6.59 12.77
C ILE A 228 9.92 -5.32 12.58
N ALA A 229 8.60 -5.37 12.79
CA ALA A 229 7.71 -4.21 12.66
C ALA A 229 8.10 -3.08 13.61
N ILE A 230 8.35 -3.40 14.89
CA ILE A 230 8.82 -2.42 15.88
C ILE A 230 10.18 -1.86 15.48
N LEU A 231 11.13 -2.72 15.13
CA LEU A 231 12.48 -2.29 14.73
C LEU A 231 12.41 -1.31 13.54
N MET A 232 11.69 -1.67 12.48
CA MET A 232 11.59 -0.82 11.29
C MET A 232 10.85 0.49 11.58
N THR A 233 9.80 0.45 12.39
CA THR A 233 9.09 1.67 12.80
C THR A 233 9.99 2.63 13.57
N VAL A 234 10.76 2.12 14.54
CA VAL A 234 11.73 2.93 15.31
C VAL A 234 12.79 3.53 14.38
N VAL A 235 13.36 2.73 13.48
CA VAL A 235 14.34 3.21 12.49
C VAL A 235 13.74 4.36 11.65
N ILE A 236 12.49 4.23 11.21
CA ILE A 236 11.84 5.27 10.40
C ILE A 236 11.52 6.51 11.23
N TYR A 237 11.15 6.39 12.50
CA TYR A 237 10.97 7.56 13.36
C TYR A 237 12.26 8.35 13.53
N PHE A 238 13.41 7.71 13.67
CA PHE A 238 14.70 8.40 13.63
C PHE A 238 14.99 9.00 12.24
N ALA A 239 14.64 8.31 11.15
CA ALA A 239 14.81 8.81 9.80
C ALA A 239 13.95 10.06 9.52
N PHE A 240 12.77 10.20 10.14
CA PHE A 240 11.90 11.38 9.98
C PHE A 240 12.59 12.68 10.33
N TRP A 241 13.55 12.68 11.25
CA TRP A 241 14.37 13.86 11.52
C TRP A 241 15.04 14.45 10.28
N ARG A 242 15.40 13.59 9.31
CA ARG A 242 15.97 14.00 8.01
C ARG A 242 14.92 14.07 6.92
N LEU A 243 14.02 13.10 6.84
CA LEU A 243 13.04 13.00 5.77
C LEU A 243 12.03 14.16 5.76
N LEU A 244 11.62 14.66 6.93
CA LEU A 244 10.71 15.81 7.05
C LEU A 244 11.36 17.16 6.71
N ARG A 245 12.68 17.20 6.54
CA ARG A 245 13.42 18.39 6.09
C ARG A 245 13.64 18.44 4.58
N LEU A 246 13.26 17.38 3.86
CA LEU A 246 13.32 17.37 2.40
C LEU A 246 12.33 18.39 1.84
N GLN A 247 12.64 18.91 0.65
CA GLN A 247 11.69 19.74 -0.08
C GLN A 247 10.40 18.94 -0.33
N PHE A 248 9.25 19.57 -0.08
CA PHE A 248 7.95 18.92 -0.28
C PHE A 248 7.82 18.38 -1.70
N SER A 249 7.35 17.13 -1.79
CA SER A 249 7.03 16.46 -3.05
C SER A 249 5.82 15.53 -2.86
N PRO A 250 5.15 15.12 -3.94
CA PRO A 250 4.09 14.11 -3.86
C PRO A 250 4.51 12.80 -3.19
N GLY A 251 5.81 12.51 -3.17
CA GLY A 251 6.38 11.35 -2.46
C GLY A 251 6.11 11.33 -0.95
N TYR A 252 5.76 12.47 -0.33
CA TYR A 252 5.34 12.54 1.08
C TYR A 252 4.11 11.69 1.40
N ALA A 253 3.33 11.28 0.40
CA ALA A 253 2.28 10.29 0.55
C ALA A 253 2.80 8.97 1.18
N ALA A 254 4.08 8.66 0.99
CA ALA A 254 4.73 7.48 1.57
C ALA A 254 4.83 7.52 3.11
N PHE A 255 4.56 8.65 3.76
CA PHE A 255 4.56 8.75 5.23
C PHE A 255 3.24 8.34 5.87
N THR A 256 2.17 8.16 5.10
CA THR A 256 0.80 7.98 5.61
C THR A 256 0.46 6.52 5.91
N PHE A 257 0.35 5.68 4.90
CA PHE A 257 -0.04 4.28 5.07
C PHE A 257 0.87 3.48 6.01
N PRO A 258 2.21 3.61 5.97
CA PRO A 258 3.08 2.88 6.89
C PRO A 258 2.77 3.11 8.35
N MET A 259 2.43 4.34 8.74
CA MET A 259 2.08 4.65 10.12
C MET A 259 0.69 4.11 10.48
N ALA A 260 -0.28 4.21 9.59
CA ALA A 260 -1.62 3.67 9.80
C ALA A 260 -1.62 2.14 9.95
N ILE A 261 -0.88 1.41 9.09
CA ILE A 261 -0.82 -0.05 9.19
C ILE A 261 -0.01 -0.52 10.40
N GLY A 262 1.01 0.24 10.82
CA GLY A 262 1.74 -0.01 12.06
C GLY A 262 0.82 0.06 13.28
N ALA A 263 0.00 1.12 13.37
CA ALA A 263 -1.00 1.25 14.44
C ALA A 263 -2.06 0.14 14.38
N THR A 264 -2.51 -0.23 13.18
CA THR A 264 -3.46 -1.33 12.97
C THR A 264 -2.90 -2.67 13.45
N ALA A 265 -1.62 -2.96 13.17
CA ALA A 265 -0.96 -4.19 13.60
C ALA A 265 -0.82 -4.29 15.13
N LEU A 266 -0.64 -3.16 15.81
CA LEU A 266 -0.58 -3.12 17.28
C LEU A 266 -1.94 -3.37 17.94
N TYR A 267 -3.02 -3.03 17.23
CA TYR A 267 -4.38 -3.21 17.74
C TYR A 267 -4.87 -4.66 17.58
N LYS A 268 -4.37 -5.41 16.58
CA LYS A 268 -4.70 -6.82 16.32
C LYS A 268 -4.03 -7.78 17.30
#